data_e67dad731082cf07f05c71f4a8b9efa2
#
_entry.id   e67dad731082cf07f05c71f4a8b9efa2
#
_cell.length_a   1.000
_cell.length_b   1.000
_cell.length_c   1.000
_cell.angle_alpha   90.00
_cell.angle_beta   90.00
_cell.angle_gamma   90.00
#
_symmetry.space_group_name_H-M   'P 1'
#
loop_
_entity.id
_entity.type
_entity.pdbx_description
1 polymer ?
#
loop_
_entity_poly.entity_id
_entity_poly.type
_entity_poly.pdbx_seq_one_letter_code
_entity_poly.pdbx_strand_id
1 'polypeptide(L)'
;FGKNTTGGILNVIRTPVSLTEMGADLSLTAGEYGRQDVNAVVQIPIIQDTLGLKLFAAKVEHDGHVRNTTRNEDVGGDDKTNYGFTALWAPTDNFDLKVHYEVMEDTSVQGAYTNRNRVGELACTLTLIGFDPANGCEKDANDGKDKVESDSKNFSDNEYESTIITANYDTDAFLYTYIYSQRDMDEQNMQDFDGAPVHLLRMNFFNDWEQ
;
A
#
# COMPACT_ATOMS: atom_id res chain seq x y z
N PHE A 1 11.53 -14.10 15.51
CA PHE A 1 11.71 -12.70 15.19
C PHE A 1 12.77 -12.60 14.11
N GLY A 2 12.49 -11.84 13.01
CA GLY A 2 13.18 -11.93 11.74
C GLY A 2 14.67 -11.55 11.75
N LYS A 3 15.37 -11.95 10.71
CA LYS A 3 16.74 -11.52 10.41
C LYS A 3 16.73 -10.02 10.03
N ASN A 4 17.83 -9.32 10.33
CA ASN A 4 18.08 -7.93 9.87
C ASN A 4 17.21 -6.83 10.50
N THR A 5 16.76 -6.97 11.73
CA THR A 5 16.08 -5.91 12.45
C THR A 5 17.10 -4.96 13.11
N THR A 6 17.27 -3.76 12.57
CA THR A 6 18.16 -2.72 13.13
C THR A 6 17.43 -1.66 13.94
N GLY A 7 16.12 -1.50 13.74
CA GLY A 7 15.33 -0.42 14.34
C GLY A 7 14.17 -0.87 15.25
N GLY A 8 13.97 -2.17 15.41
CA GLY A 8 12.85 -2.72 16.17
C GLY A 8 11.90 -3.58 15.32
N ILE A 9 10.84 -4.08 15.95
CA ILE A 9 9.84 -4.93 15.31
C ILE A 9 8.45 -4.35 15.61
N LEU A 10 7.65 -4.18 14.55
CA LEU A 10 6.22 -3.91 14.67
C LEU A 10 5.47 -5.24 14.47
N ASN A 11 4.78 -5.69 15.51
CA ASN A 11 3.92 -6.87 15.43
C ASN A 11 2.46 -6.44 15.31
N VAL A 12 1.85 -6.67 14.15
CA VAL A 12 0.43 -6.38 13.91
C VAL A 12 -0.38 -7.64 14.15
N ILE A 13 -1.24 -7.61 15.16
CA ILE A 13 -2.12 -8.72 15.53
C ILE A 13 -3.50 -8.45 14.92
N ARG A 14 -3.93 -9.33 14.02
CA ARG A 14 -5.27 -9.27 13.41
C ARG A 14 -6.33 -9.73 14.42
N THR A 15 -7.52 -9.14 14.33
CA THR A 15 -8.68 -9.60 15.10
C THR A 15 -8.90 -11.11 14.91
N PRO A 16 -9.09 -11.89 15.98
CA PRO A 16 -9.31 -13.32 15.87
C PRO A 16 -10.59 -13.65 15.08
N VAL A 17 -10.67 -14.86 14.56
CA VAL A 17 -11.90 -15.42 13.96
C VAL A 17 -12.81 -15.87 15.07
N SER A 18 -14.10 -15.51 15.01
CA SER A 18 -15.11 -16.01 15.95
C SER A 18 -15.57 -17.41 15.53
N LEU A 19 -15.61 -18.33 16.51
CA LEU A 19 -16.18 -19.68 16.35
C LEU A 19 -17.62 -19.77 16.89
N THR A 20 -18.08 -18.73 17.58
CA THR A 20 -19.33 -18.76 18.35
C THR A 20 -20.38 -17.79 17.84
N GLU A 21 -19.95 -16.61 17.39
CA GLU A 21 -20.87 -15.52 17.08
C GLU A 21 -20.69 -15.04 15.65
N MET A 22 -21.78 -14.84 14.94
CA MET A 22 -21.80 -14.14 13.67
C MET A 22 -21.68 -12.64 13.93
N GLY A 23 -20.84 -11.98 13.15
CA GLY A 23 -20.62 -10.53 13.26
C GLY A 23 -20.38 -9.88 11.90
N ALA A 24 -20.70 -8.61 11.80
CA ALA A 24 -20.37 -7.80 10.64
C ALA A 24 -20.06 -6.38 11.08
N ASP A 25 -18.96 -5.84 10.54
CA ASP A 25 -18.55 -4.45 10.72
C ASP A 25 -18.45 -3.78 9.35
N LEU A 26 -19.02 -2.59 9.24
CA LEU A 26 -18.94 -1.75 8.05
C LEU A 26 -18.54 -0.34 8.48
N SER A 27 -17.44 0.17 7.92
CA SER A 27 -17.01 1.54 8.08
C SER A 27 -16.97 2.25 6.74
N LEU A 28 -17.55 3.44 6.69
CA LEU A 28 -17.57 4.30 5.52
C LEU A 28 -16.97 5.64 5.92
N THR A 29 -16.01 6.13 5.14
CA THR A 29 -15.40 7.45 5.33
C THR A 29 -15.58 8.25 4.05
N ALA A 30 -16.04 9.50 4.19
CA ALA A 30 -16.06 10.46 3.10
C ALA A 30 -15.33 11.73 3.55
N GLY A 31 -14.59 12.36 2.66
CA GLY A 31 -13.76 13.51 2.99
C GLY A 31 -13.51 14.44 1.82
N GLU A 32 -12.63 15.39 2.02
CA GLU A 32 -12.15 16.28 0.97
C GLU A 32 -11.35 15.53 -0.09
N TYR A 33 -11.13 16.13 -1.23
CA TYR A 33 -10.42 15.56 -2.39
C TYR A 33 -11.05 14.25 -2.88
N GLY A 34 -12.37 14.17 -2.90
CA GLY A 34 -13.08 12.99 -3.39
C GLY A 34 -12.92 11.73 -2.51
N ARG A 35 -12.40 11.87 -1.28
CA ARG A 35 -12.10 10.72 -0.41
C ARG A 35 -13.32 9.86 -0.14
N GLN A 36 -13.20 8.59 -0.43
CA GLN A 36 -14.19 7.54 -0.19
C GLN A 36 -13.50 6.27 0.27
N ASP A 37 -13.58 5.99 1.58
CA ASP A 37 -13.04 4.75 2.10
C ASP A 37 -14.19 3.83 2.51
N VAL A 38 -14.02 2.56 2.21
CA VAL A 38 -14.94 1.49 2.62
C VAL A 38 -14.10 0.41 3.31
N ASN A 39 -14.56 -0.04 4.46
CA ASN A 39 -13.99 -1.20 5.14
C ASN A 39 -15.13 -2.09 5.63
N ALA A 40 -15.11 -3.35 5.24
CA ALA A 40 -16.11 -4.35 5.60
C ALA A 40 -15.44 -5.61 6.13
N VAL A 41 -15.97 -6.11 7.25
CA VAL A 41 -15.56 -7.38 7.83
C VAL A 41 -16.81 -8.18 8.18
N VAL A 42 -16.80 -9.47 7.83
CA VAL A 42 -17.88 -10.41 8.20
C VAL A 42 -17.27 -11.63 8.86
N GLN A 43 -17.83 -12.04 9.98
CA GLN A 43 -17.43 -13.23 10.73
C GLN A 43 -18.59 -14.24 10.75
N ILE A 44 -18.30 -15.47 10.39
CA ILE A 44 -19.31 -16.54 10.22
C ILE A 44 -18.81 -17.80 10.93
N PRO A 45 -19.42 -18.25 12.04
CA PRO A 45 -19.19 -19.58 12.57
C PRO A 45 -19.88 -20.60 11.65
N ILE A 46 -19.08 -21.30 10.84
CA ILE A 46 -19.59 -22.34 9.90
C ILE A 46 -20.05 -23.57 10.67
N ILE A 47 -19.24 -23.99 11.65
CA ILE A 47 -19.56 -25.05 12.61
C ILE A 47 -19.25 -24.50 13.99
N GLN A 48 -20.29 -24.43 14.83
CA GLN A 48 -20.18 -23.91 16.21
C GLN A 48 -18.98 -24.50 16.92
N ASP A 49 -18.19 -23.66 17.57
CA ASP A 49 -16.99 -23.97 18.36
C ASP A 49 -15.88 -24.71 17.60
N THR A 50 -16.03 -24.96 16.28
CA THR A 50 -15.09 -25.80 15.53
C THR A 50 -14.53 -25.12 14.27
N LEU A 51 -15.38 -24.48 13.45
CA LEU A 51 -14.94 -23.86 12.19
C LEU A 51 -15.54 -22.47 12.03
N GLY A 52 -14.69 -21.48 11.93
CA GLY A 52 -15.08 -20.10 11.66
C GLY A 52 -14.39 -19.54 10.42
N LEU A 53 -15.07 -18.62 9.78
CA LEU A 53 -14.59 -17.87 8.62
C LEU A 53 -14.74 -16.38 8.87
N LYS A 54 -13.69 -15.62 8.61
CA LYS A 54 -13.69 -14.16 8.55
C LYS A 54 -13.38 -13.72 7.14
N LEU A 55 -14.27 -12.94 6.54
CA LEU A 55 -14.06 -12.27 5.25
C LEU A 55 -13.80 -10.79 5.52
N PHE A 56 -12.93 -10.19 4.76
CA PHE A 56 -12.67 -8.76 4.83
C PHE A 56 -12.42 -8.17 3.45
N ALA A 57 -12.84 -6.91 3.29
CA ALA A 57 -12.53 -6.10 2.12
C ALA A 57 -12.41 -4.65 2.55
N ALA A 58 -11.44 -3.95 2.00
CA ALA A 58 -11.25 -2.52 2.19
C ALA A 58 -10.90 -1.86 0.87
N LYS A 59 -11.43 -0.67 0.64
CA LYS A 59 -11.01 0.23 -0.42
C LYS A 59 -10.73 1.60 0.20
N VAL A 60 -9.61 2.20 -0.19
CA VAL A 60 -9.24 3.57 0.15
C VAL A 60 -9.00 4.31 -1.15
N GLU A 61 -9.74 5.38 -1.38
CA GLU A 61 -9.67 6.17 -2.61
C GLU A 61 -9.75 7.67 -2.31
N HIS A 62 -8.86 8.46 -2.90
CA HIS A 62 -8.96 9.91 -2.98
C HIS A 62 -8.14 10.49 -4.12
N ASP A 63 -8.57 11.65 -4.67
CA ASP A 63 -7.99 12.28 -5.86
C ASP A 63 -6.64 12.96 -5.61
N GLY A 64 -6.05 12.96 -4.54
CA GLY A 64 -4.82 13.72 -4.27
C GLY A 64 -5.08 15.22 -4.07
N HIS A 65 -4.13 15.86 -3.43
CA HIS A 65 -4.26 17.27 -3.00
C HIS A 65 -3.21 18.19 -3.64
N VAL A 66 -2.38 17.67 -4.50
CA VAL A 66 -1.31 18.41 -5.18
C VAL A 66 -1.63 18.52 -6.66
N ARG A 67 -1.73 19.76 -7.18
CA ARG A 67 -2.01 20.01 -8.58
C ARG A 67 -0.74 19.95 -9.42
N ASN A 68 -0.66 19.04 -10.37
CA ASN A 68 0.35 19.07 -11.41
C ASN A 68 -0.08 20.03 -12.52
N THR A 69 0.59 21.16 -12.63
CA THR A 69 0.20 22.23 -13.57
C THR A 69 0.64 21.94 -15.00
N THR A 70 1.69 21.14 -15.21
CA THR A 70 2.18 20.75 -16.53
C THR A 70 1.22 19.77 -17.22
N ARG A 71 0.74 18.77 -16.47
CA ARG A 71 -0.15 17.72 -16.97
C ARG A 71 -1.63 18.01 -16.73
N ASN A 72 -1.91 19.04 -15.94
CA ASN A 72 -3.28 19.42 -15.57
C ASN A 72 -4.04 18.30 -14.84
N GLU A 73 -3.37 17.57 -13.94
CA GLU A 73 -3.91 16.46 -13.14
C GLU A 73 -3.59 16.65 -11.65
N ASP A 74 -4.33 15.99 -10.77
CA ASP A 74 -4.04 15.96 -9.35
C ASP A 74 -3.16 14.72 -9.05
N VAL A 75 -2.21 14.86 -8.13
CA VAL A 75 -1.25 13.83 -7.75
C VAL A 75 -1.18 13.66 -6.24
N GLY A 76 -0.66 12.52 -5.78
CA GLY A 76 -0.63 12.15 -4.38
C GLY A 76 -1.99 11.61 -3.91
N GLY A 77 -2.78 11.04 -4.82
CA GLY A 77 -4.01 10.32 -4.52
C GLY A 77 -3.75 8.89 -4.14
N ASP A 78 -4.64 8.32 -3.34
CA ASP A 78 -4.67 6.87 -3.04
C ASP A 78 -5.75 6.17 -3.88
N ASP A 79 -5.43 4.99 -4.37
CA ASP A 79 -6.37 4.00 -4.89
C ASP A 79 -5.85 2.62 -4.51
N LYS A 80 -6.32 2.13 -3.35
CA LYS A 80 -5.86 0.89 -2.74
C LYS A 80 -7.04 0.00 -2.43
N THR A 81 -6.93 -1.26 -2.83
CA THR A 81 -7.91 -2.30 -2.51
C THR A 81 -7.21 -3.41 -1.73
N ASN A 82 -7.85 -3.88 -0.68
CA ASN A 82 -7.38 -5.01 0.11
C ASN A 82 -8.56 -5.93 0.39
N TYR A 83 -8.40 -7.23 0.13
CA TYR A 83 -9.44 -8.23 0.40
C TYR A 83 -8.85 -9.60 0.70
N GLY A 84 -9.63 -10.40 1.38
CA GLY A 84 -9.19 -11.75 1.70
C GLY A 84 -10.07 -12.45 2.71
N PHE A 85 -9.53 -13.53 3.26
CA PHE A 85 -10.21 -14.30 4.29
C PHE A 85 -9.26 -14.87 5.33
N THR A 86 -9.81 -15.21 6.47
CA THR A 86 -9.16 -16.04 7.49
C THR A 86 -10.12 -17.15 7.91
N ALA A 87 -9.72 -18.40 7.74
CA ALA A 87 -10.41 -19.57 8.26
C ALA A 87 -9.68 -20.07 9.51
N LEU A 88 -10.45 -20.43 10.52
CA LEU A 88 -9.97 -21.07 11.75
C LEU A 88 -10.72 -22.39 11.95
N TRP A 89 -9.97 -23.49 12.01
CA TRP A 89 -10.49 -24.81 12.30
C TRP A 89 -9.87 -25.35 13.60
N ALA A 90 -10.71 -25.53 14.60
CA ALA A 90 -10.32 -26.01 15.93
C ALA A 90 -11.18 -27.27 16.27
N PRO A 91 -10.83 -28.46 15.72
CA PRO A 91 -11.64 -29.67 15.92
C PRO A 91 -11.56 -30.23 17.34
N THR A 92 -10.55 -29.80 18.11
CA THR A 92 -10.31 -30.24 19.51
C THR A 92 -9.74 -29.05 20.31
N ASP A 93 -9.83 -29.12 21.63
CA ASP A 93 -9.32 -28.07 22.53
C ASP A 93 -7.80 -27.89 22.44
N ASN A 94 -7.08 -28.87 21.93
CA ASN A 94 -5.63 -28.88 21.88
C ASN A 94 -5.05 -28.72 20.46
N PHE A 95 -5.87 -28.55 19.44
CA PHE A 95 -5.42 -28.34 18.06
C PHE A 95 -6.21 -27.26 17.35
N ASP A 96 -5.50 -26.32 16.72
CA ASP A 96 -6.08 -25.36 15.79
C ASP A 96 -5.24 -25.21 14.51
N LEU A 97 -5.92 -24.98 13.41
CA LEU A 97 -5.36 -24.64 12.11
C LEU A 97 -6.00 -23.35 11.61
N LYS A 98 -5.16 -22.34 11.37
CA LYS A 98 -5.56 -21.06 10.81
C LYS A 98 -4.96 -20.89 9.43
N VAL A 99 -5.81 -20.59 8.44
CA VAL A 99 -5.42 -20.23 7.08
C VAL A 99 -5.83 -18.78 6.83
N HIS A 100 -4.88 -17.96 6.44
CA HIS A 100 -5.10 -16.57 6.05
C HIS A 100 -4.65 -16.36 4.62
N TYR A 101 -5.51 -15.74 3.81
CA TYR A 101 -5.20 -15.31 2.44
C TYR A 101 -5.60 -13.86 2.28
N GLU A 102 -4.75 -13.09 1.64
CA GLU A 102 -4.92 -11.65 1.45
C GLU A 102 -4.34 -11.22 0.12
N VAL A 103 -5.07 -10.38 -0.59
CA VAL A 103 -4.62 -9.67 -1.79
C VAL A 103 -4.71 -8.18 -1.53
N MET A 104 -3.66 -7.45 -1.88
CA MET A 104 -3.63 -5.99 -1.85
C MET A 104 -3.20 -5.47 -3.20
N GLU A 105 -4.01 -4.58 -3.78
CA GLU A 105 -3.74 -3.86 -5.01
C GLU A 105 -3.53 -2.37 -4.68
N ASP A 106 -2.53 -1.73 -5.27
CA ASP A 106 -2.24 -0.30 -5.11
C ASP A 106 -1.99 0.34 -6.47
N THR A 107 -3.01 1.02 -6.99
CA THR A 107 -2.96 1.78 -8.25
C THR A 107 -2.92 3.29 -8.00
N SER A 108 -2.37 3.70 -6.88
CA SER A 108 -2.26 5.10 -6.45
C SER A 108 -1.44 5.95 -7.42
N VAL A 109 -1.76 7.22 -7.46
CA VAL A 109 -0.92 8.23 -8.15
C VAL A 109 0.07 8.78 -7.14
N GLN A 110 1.32 8.37 -7.25
CA GLN A 110 2.37 8.84 -6.34
C GLN A 110 2.50 10.36 -6.35
N GLY A 111 2.88 10.92 -5.20
CA GLY A 111 3.20 12.34 -5.08
C GLY A 111 4.39 12.71 -5.97
N ALA A 112 4.33 13.88 -6.59
CA ALA A 112 5.42 14.38 -7.40
C ALA A 112 6.46 15.13 -6.56
N TYR A 113 7.71 15.08 -7.00
CA TYR A 113 8.78 15.91 -6.43
C TYR A 113 8.62 17.37 -6.89
N THR A 114 9.10 18.25 -6.04
CA THR A 114 9.13 19.69 -6.30
C THR A 114 10.56 20.10 -6.59
N ASN A 115 10.80 20.67 -7.75
CA ASN A 115 12.10 21.27 -8.04
C ASN A 115 12.22 22.63 -7.31
N ARG A 116 13.22 22.74 -6.43
CA ARG A 116 13.53 23.96 -5.69
C ARG A 116 14.90 24.53 -6.05
N ASN A 117 15.50 24.11 -7.15
CA ASN A 117 16.77 24.63 -7.59
C ASN A 117 16.64 26.09 -8.04
N ARG A 118 17.62 26.89 -7.64
CA ARG A 118 17.73 28.29 -8.03
C ARG A 118 18.56 28.43 -9.30
N VAL A 119 18.40 29.54 -9.99
CA VAL A 119 19.28 29.91 -11.10
C VAL A 119 20.73 29.87 -10.65
N GLY A 120 21.58 29.19 -11.42
CA GLY A 120 23.01 28.99 -11.09
C GLY A 120 23.33 27.69 -10.32
N GLU A 121 22.31 26.96 -9.85
CA GLU A 121 22.50 25.61 -9.30
C GLU A 121 22.57 24.56 -10.42
N LEU A 122 23.12 23.37 -10.13
CA LEU A 122 23.51 22.39 -11.14
C LEU A 122 22.36 21.99 -12.08
N ALA A 123 21.17 21.76 -11.54
CA ALA A 123 20.02 21.39 -12.34
C ALA A 123 19.52 22.51 -13.27
N CYS A 124 19.81 23.76 -12.92
CA CYS A 124 19.46 24.94 -13.70
C CYS A 124 20.55 25.39 -14.66
N THR A 125 21.74 24.79 -14.60
CA THR A 125 22.85 25.07 -15.52
C THR A 125 22.99 24.04 -16.64
N LEU A 126 22.20 22.99 -16.64
CA LEU A 126 22.21 21.95 -17.68
C LEU A 126 21.55 22.39 -19.01
N THR A 127 21.68 23.66 -19.36
CA THR A 127 21.30 24.21 -20.68
C THR A 127 21.93 23.45 -21.86
N LEU A 128 23.00 22.71 -21.61
CA LEU A 128 23.68 21.85 -22.60
C LEU A 128 22.83 20.68 -23.10
N ILE A 129 21.75 20.31 -22.39
CA ILE A 129 20.82 19.25 -22.78
C ILE A 129 19.45 19.75 -23.20
N GLY A 130 19.32 21.05 -23.50
CA GLY A 130 18.07 21.64 -23.97
C GLY A 130 17.14 22.14 -22.87
N PHE A 131 17.60 22.17 -21.65
CA PHE A 131 16.85 22.74 -20.54
C PHE A 131 16.78 24.26 -20.66
N ASP A 132 15.57 24.82 -20.72
CA ASP A 132 15.36 26.27 -20.71
C ASP A 132 15.30 26.76 -19.26
N PRO A 133 16.31 27.51 -18.78
CA PRO A 133 16.33 28.04 -17.41
C PRO A 133 15.12 28.93 -17.10
N ALA A 134 14.47 29.51 -18.12
CA ALA A 134 13.32 30.34 -17.96
C ALA A 134 12.03 29.55 -17.62
N ASN A 135 12.02 28.25 -17.86
CA ASN A 135 10.84 27.40 -17.68
C ASN A 135 10.92 26.41 -16.52
N GLY A 136 12.03 26.29 -15.80
CA GLY A 136 12.13 25.33 -14.71
C GLY A 136 12.94 25.78 -13.51
N CYS A 137 13.62 26.91 -13.65
CA CYS A 137 14.47 27.42 -12.59
C CYS A 137 14.09 28.85 -12.35
N GLU A 138 13.65 29.28 -11.26
CA GLU A 138 13.28 30.64 -10.87
C GLU A 138 11.81 30.99 -10.83
N LYS A 139 10.97 30.34 -11.54
CA LYS A 139 9.58 30.48 -11.15
C LYS A 139 9.42 29.66 -9.88
N ASP A 140 9.02 30.31 -8.82
CA ASP A 140 8.25 29.69 -7.77
C ASP A 140 6.99 29.04 -8.41
N ALA A 141 7.20 28.08 -9.29
CA ALA A 141 6.15 27.16 -9.73
C ALA A 141 5.47 26.55 -8.52
N ASN A 142 6.15 26.64 -7.40
CA ASN A 142 5.80 26.18 -6.08
C ASN A 142 5.55 27.33 -5.09
N ASP A 143 4.99 28.41 -5.53
CA ASP A 143 4.48 29.44 -4.63
C ASP A 143 3.29 28.93 -3.78
N GLY A 144 3.00 27.64 -3.87
CA GLY A 144 2.06 26.91 -3.05
C GLY A 144 2.59 25.50 -2.75
N LYS A 145 2.32 25.00 -1.56
CA LYS A 145 2.61 23.62 -1.16
C LYS A 145 1.82 22.58 -1.98
N ASP A 146 0.88 23.05 -2.78
CA ASP A 146 -0.16 22.28 -3.43
C ASP A 146 0.01 22.19 -4.95
N LYS A 147 1.17 22.63 -5.50
CA LYS A 147 1.46 22.62 -6.93
C LYS A 147 2.80 22.04 -7.23
N VAL A 148 2.86 21.29 -8.32
CA VAL A 148 4.10 20.72 -8.89
C VAL A 148 4.08 20.89 -10.40
N GLU A 149 5.26 20.85 -11.00
CA GLU A 149 5.46 20.83 -12.44
C GLU A 149 6.20 19.53 -12.80
N SER A 150 5.46 18.50 -13.13
CA SER A 150 6.02 17.20 -13.52
C SER A 150 5.56 16.90 -14.94
N ASP A 151 6.49 16.58 -15.84
CA ASP A 151 6.18 16.21 -17.22
C ASP A 151 5.81 14.73 -17.36
N SER A 152 6.25 13.91 -16.45
CA SER A 152 6.02 12.47 -16.47
C SER A 152 4.75 12.08 -15.69
N LYS A 153 4.07 11.02 -16.14
CA LYS A 153 2.96 10.45 -15.40
C LYS A 153 3.50 9.63 -14.23
N ASN A 154 3.22 10.06 -13.01
CA ASN A 154 3.51 9.24 -11.82
C ASN A 154 2.40 8.20 -11.65
N PHE A 155 2.78 6.96 -11.35
CA PHE A 155 1.82 5.90 -11.02
C PHE A 155 2.46 4.82 -10.15
N SER A 156 1.63 4.12 -9.41
CA SER A 156 1.89 2.80 -8.85
C SER A 156 0.94 1.79 -9.52
N ASP A 157 1.42 0.59 -9.74
CA ASP A 157 0.64 -0.57 -10.16
C ASP A 157 1.28 -1.76 -9.46
N ASN A 158 0.80 -2.02 -8.26
CA ASN A 158 1.41 -2.99 -7.36
C ASN A 158 0.35 -4.00 -6.90
N GLU A 159 0.69 -5.27 -6.95
CA GLU A 159 -0.12 -6.36 -6.43
C GLU A 159 0.69 -7.19 -5.42
N TYR A 160 0.07 -7.49 -4.30
CA TYR A 160 0.65 -8.30 -3.24
C TYR A 160 -0.32 -9.42 -2.87
N GLU A 161 0.10 -10.66 -3.04
CA GLU A 161 -0.62 -11.82 -2.54
C GLU A 161 0.10 -12.42 -1.33
N SER A 162 -0.64 -12.83 -0.32
CA SER A 162 -0.07 -13.44 0.88
C SER A 162 -0.92 -14.59 1.38
N THR A 163 -0.27 -15.73 1.59
CA THR A 163 -0.86 -16.89 2.24
C THR A 163 -0.08 -17.21 3.51
N ILE A 164 -0.78 -17.32 4.64
CA ILE A 164 -0.19 -17.71 5.92
C ILE A 164 -0.98 -18.86 6.50
N ILE A 165 -0.31 -19.96 6.80
CA ILE A 165 -0.88 -21.13 7.48
C ILE A 165 -0.21 -21.24 8.84
N THR A 166 -1.01 -21.28 9.91
CA THR A 166 -0.52 -21.50 11.27
C THR A 166 -1.24 -22.69 11.87
N ALA A 167 -0.49 -23.69 12.33
CA ALA A 167 -1.04 -24.83 13.06
C ALA A 167 -0.46 -24.84 14.48
N ASN A 168 -1.32 -24.94 15.46
CA ASN A 168 -0.93 -25.10 16.88
C ASN A 168 -1.39 -26.45 17.39
N TYR A 169 -0.54 -27.10 18.14
CA TYR A 169 -0.84 -28.33 18.85
C TYR A 169 -0.31 -28.24 20.28
N ASP A 170 -1.22 -28.22 21.23
CA ASP A 170 -0.91 -28.16 22.66
C ASP A 170 -0.93 -29.56 23.26
N THR A 171 0.12 -29.87 24.00
CA THR A 171 0.22 -31.07 24.81
C THR A 171 0.39 -30.68 26.27
N ASP A 172 0.21 -31.61 27.21
CA ASP A 172 0.38 -31.32 28.64
C ASP A 172 1.76 -30.70 28.99
N ALA A 173 2.75 -30.88 28.12
CA ALA A 173 4.13 -30.45 28.36
C ALA A 173 4.61 -29.33 27.43
N PHE A 174 4.11 -29.25 26.20
CA PHE A 174 4.66 -28.35 25.16
C PHE A 174 3.56 -27.86 24.22
N LEU A 175 3.69 -26.61 23.81
CA LEU A 175 2.97 -26.03 22.68
C LEU A 175 3.85 -26.11 21.42
N TYR A 176 3.36 -26.79 20.38
CA TYR A 176 3.98 -26.83 19.06
C TYR A 176 3.26 -25.85 18.14
N THR A 177 4.03 -24.95 17.53
CA THR A 177 3.51 -24.02 16.53
C THR A 177 4.25 -24.21 15.22
N TYR A 178 3.52 -24.50 14.15
CA TYR A 178 4.03 -24.51 12.79
C TYR A 178 3.49 -23.31 12.03
N ILE A 179 4.36 -22.58 11.33
CA ILE A 179 3.99 -21.44 10.50
C ILE A 179 4.59 -21.64 9.12
N TYR A 180 3.72 -21.59 8.10
CA TYR A 180 4.09 -21.47 6.70
C TYR A 180 3.63 -20.13 6.20
N SER A 181 4.44 -19.44 5.40
CA SER A 181 4.03 -18.22 4.71
C SER A 181 4.60 -18.19 3.31
N GLN A 182 3.78 -17.76 2.37
CA GLN A 182 4.16 -17.42 1.00
C GLN A 182 3.69 -16.00 0.72
N ARG A 183 4.50 -15.26 0.00
CA ARG A 183 4.16 -13.93 -0.50
C ARG A 183 4.68 -13.77 -1.91
N ASP A 184 3.80 -13.35 -2.79
CA ASP A 184 4.09 -12.98 -4.15
C ASP A 184 3.87 -11.48 -4.30
N MET A 185 4.72 -10.81 -5.07
CA MET A 185 4.71 -9.36 -5.20
C MET A 185 5.09 -8.97 -6.61
N ASP A 186 4.20 -8.27 -7.31
CA ASP A 186 4.47 -7.59 -8.58
C ASP A 186 4.36 -6.07 -8.35
N GLU A 187 5.42 -5.35 -8.64
CA GLU A 187 5.49 -3.91 -8.43
C GLU A 187 5.96 -3.21 -9.71
N GLN A 188 5.16 -2.26 -10.16
CA GLN A 188 5.48 -1.36 -11.25
C GLN A 188 5.22 0.07 -10.80
N ASN A 189 6.29 0.83 -10.62
CA ASN A 189 6.20 2.20 -10.16
C ASN A 189 6.95 3.12 -11.12
N MET A 190 6.35 4.25 -11.45
CA MET A 190 6.99 5.32 -12.20
C MET A 190 6.87 6.64 -11.47
N GLN A 191 8.00 7.32 -11.33
CA GLN A 191 8.07 8.60 -10.66
C GLN A 191 8.97 9.57 -11.43
N ASP A 192 8.47 10.78 -11.61
CA ASP A 192 9.25 11.92 -12.01
C ASP A 192 10.14 12.36 -10.84
N PHE A 193 11.44 12.41 -11.07
CA PHE A 193 12.44 12.65 -10.04
C PHE A 193 13.02 14.06 -10.08
N ASP A 194 12.84 14.79 -11.17
CA ASP A 194 13.37 16.14 -11.31
C ASP A 194 12.35 17.23 -10.96
N GLY A 195 11.06 16.91 -10.98
CA GLY A 195 9.98 17.84 -10.64
C GLY A 195 9.95 19.08 -11.54
N ALA A 196 10.37 18.92 -12.80
CA ALA A 196 10.44 19.98 -13.78
C ALA A 196 9.44 19.73 -14.92
N PRO A 197 9.03 20.79 -15.66
CA PRO A 197 8.12 20.65 -16.80
C PRO A 197 8.78 20.10 -18.07
N VAL A 198 10.02 19.62 -17.96
CA VAL A 198 10.82 19.06 -19.03
C VAL A 198 11.48 17.77 -18.57
N HIS A 199 11.56 16.81 -19.47
CA HIS A 199 12.05 15.46 -19.15
C HIS A 199 13.57 15.43 -18.95
N LEU A 200 14.03 15.40 -17.70
CA LEU A 200 15.42 15.27 -17.32
C LEU A 200 15.70 13.91 -16.66
N LEU A 201 14.88 13.51 -15.68
CA LEU A 201 15.10 12.30 -14.91
C LEU A 201 13.78 11.65 -14.49
N ARG A 202 13.58 10.43 -14.96
CA ARG A 202 12.47 9.57 -14.56
C ARG A 202 13.00 8.28 -13.98
N MET A 203 12.44 7.82 -12.88
CA MET A 203 12.75 6.50 -12.33
C MET A 203 11.57 5.56 -12.53
N ASN A 204 11.89 4.38 -13.08
CA ASN A 204 10.97 3.26 -13.17
C ASN A 204 11.49 2.15 -12.27
N PHE A 205 10.62 1.63 -11.43
CA PHE A 205 10.90 0.49 -10.57
C PHE A 205 10.01 -0.66 -11.03
N PHE A 206 10.64 -1.80 -11.30
CA PHE A 206 9.96 -3.05 -11.59
C PHE A 206 10.53 -4.09 -10.65
N ASN A 207 9.67 -4.78 -9.95
CA ASN A 207 10.06 -5.83 -9.03
C ASN A 207 9.02 -6.95 -9.10
N ASP A 208 9.48 -8.15 -9.40
CA ASP A 208 8.69 -9.37 -9.39
C ASP A 208 9.39 -10.32 -8.43
N TRP A 209 8.70 -10.74 -7.38
CA TRP A 209 9.33 -11.43 -6.29
C TRP A 209 8.37 -12.42 -5.60
N GLU A 210 8.86 -13.66 -5.42
CA GLU A 210 8.19 -14.76 -4.74
C GLU A 210 9.05 -15.24 -3.55
N GLN A 211 8.44 -15.41 -2.37
CA GLN A 211 9.11 -15.92 -1.17
C GLN A 211 8.23 -16.89 -0.37
#